data_b03e9b5c8b492bf5c4da8d75817fde19
#
_entry.id   b03e9b5c8b492bf5c4da8d75817fde19
#
_cell.length_a   1.000
_cell.length_b   1.000
_cell.length_c   1.000
_cell.angle_alpha   90.00
_cell.angle_beta   90.00
_cell.angle_gamma   90.00
#
_symmetry.space_group_name_H-M   'P 1'
#
loop_
_entity.id
_entity.type
_entity.pdbx_description
1 polymer ?
#
loop_
_entity_poly.entity_id
_entity_poly.type
_entity_poly.pdbx_seq_one_letter_code
_entity_poly.pdbx_strand_id
1 'polypeptide(L)'
;MNWQAFALTARLAMIVAGVLVVIGLPIAYWITYSRWRWKFLIEALVSVPLVLPPTVLGYYLLVLFGNATWLGRWYQSLTGHTLAFTFAGLVVGSILYSLPFAVQPFAASFAAVDTRLLAASATLGASGWRTFWRVILPLSKPGLVTGIALSFAHTVGEFGVVLMIGGNIPGVTRTVSIDIYDRVQAAEFAQAGQTALLLMIFSFVVLSLVYALNRKVWAVWPFR
;
A
#
# COMPACT_ATOMS: atom_id res chain seq x y z
N MET A 1 -23.01 14.15 3.31
CA MET A 1 -21.94 13.13 3.21
C MET A 1 -21.96 12.50 1.84
N ASN A 2 -20.80 12.31 1.23
CA ASN A 2 -20.67 11.72 -0.12
C ASN A 2 -20.37 10.21 -0.03
N TRP A 3 -21.41 9.40 0.07
CA TRP A 3 -21.30 7.93 0.19
C TRP A 3 -20.60 7.29 -1.02
N GLN A 4 -20.70 7.92 -2.21
CA GLN A 4 -19.99 7.43 -3.39
C GLN A 4 -18.47 7.54 -3.22
N ALA A 5 -17.99 8.66 -2.67
CA ALA A 5 -16.56 8.84 -2.39
C ALA A 5 -16.06 7.81 -1.35
N PHE A 6 -16.84 7.54 -0.30
CA PHE A 6 -16.50 6.51 0.69
C PHE A 6 -16.43 5.11 0.05
N ALA A 7 -17.45 4.71 -0.72
CA ALA A 7 -17.48 3.42 -1.39
C ALA A 7 -16.32 3.26 -2.39
N LEU A 8 -16.01 4.31 -3.16
CA LEU A 8 -14.89 4.33 -4.10
C LEU A 8 -13.56 4.18 -3.37
N THR A 9 -13.35 4.95 -2.30
CA THR A 9 -12.11 4.89 -1.50
C THR A 9 -11.93 3.52 -0.85
N ALA A 10 -12.99 2.95 -0.26
CA ALA A 10 -12.93 1.62 0.32
C ALA A 10 -12.62 0.54 -0.74
N ARG A 11 -13.27 0.61 -1.90
CA ARG A 11 -12.99 -0.28 -3.03
C ARG A 11 -11.54 -0.16 -3.51
N LEU A 12 -11.05 1.07 -3.66
CA LEU A 12 -9.66 1.35 -4.04
C LEU A 12 -8.70 0.71 -3.04
N ALA A 13 -8.87 1.01 -1.75
CA ALA A 13 -8.00 0.52 -0.69
C ALA A 13 -8.00 -1.01 -0.56
N MET A 14 -9.15 -1.66 -0.71
CA MET A 14 -9.24 -3.13 -0.69
C MET A 14 -8.50 -3.77 -1.87
N ILE A 15 -8.67 -3.23 -3.08
CA ILE A 15 -7.98 -3.73 -4.27
C ILE A 15 -6.47 -3.53 -4.13
N VAL A 16 -6.04 -2.33 -3.75
CA VAL A 16 -4.62 -1.98 -3.56
C VAL A 16 -3.99 -2.88 -2.50
N ALA A 17 -4.61 -3.02 -1.33
CA ALA A 17 -4.09 -3.90 -0.26
C ALA A 17 -4.02 -5.37 -0.74
N GLY A 18 -5.02 -5.87 -1.43
CA GLY A 18 -5.02 -7.22 -2.00
C GLY A 18 -3.89 -7.44 -3.01
N VAL A 19 -3.70 -6.50 -3.94
CA VAL A 19 -2.60 -6.55 -4.92
C VAL A 19 -1.24 -6.45 -4.22
N LEU A 20 -1.11 -5.58 -3.21
CA LEU A 20 0.13 -5.43 -2.45
C LEU A 20 0.49 -6.68 -1.64
N VAL A 21 -0.48 -7.49 -1.21
CA VAL A 21 -0.17 -8.81 -0.65
C VAL A 21 0.44 -9.71 -1.72
N VAL A 22 -0.13 -9.75 -2.91
CA VAL A 22 0.33 -10.65 -3.99
C VAL A 22 1.73 -10.27 -4.49
N ILE A 23 1.99 -8.97 -4.71
CA ILE A 23 3.30 -8.50 -5.24
C ILE A 23 4.30 -8.21 -4.13
N GLY A 24 3.85 -7.73 -2.97
CA GLY A 24 4.70 -7.32 -1.85
C GLY A 24 5.34 -8.51 -1.14
N LEU A 25 4.64 -9.64 -1.00
CA LEU A 25 5.21 -10.84 -0.38
C LEU A 25 6.43 -11.38 -1.14
N PRO A 26 6.39 -11.60 -2.47
CA PRO A 26 7.56 -12.00 -3.24
C PRO A 26 8.71 -10.98 -3.16
N ILE A 27 8.40 -9.69 -3.25
CA ILE A 27 9.40 -8.62 -3.14
C ILE A 27 10.07 -8.65 -1.77
N ALA A 28 9.30 -8.68 -0.69
CA ALA A 28 9.80 -8.74 0.68
C ALA A 28 10.63 -10.00 0.93
N TYR A 29 10.17 -11.16 0.45
CA TYR A 29 10.90 -12.41 0.55
C TYR A 29 12.24 -12.33 -0.18
N TRP A 30 12.24 -11.82 -1.39
CA TRP A 30 13.46 -11.68 -2.18
C TRP A 30 14.44 -10.69 -1.52
N ILE A 31 13.98 -9.53 -1.06
CA ILE A 31 14.80 -8.54 -0.33
C ILE A 31 15.44 -9.19 0.90
N THR A 32 14.67 -9.97 1.68
CA THR A 32 15.15 -10.55 2.94
C THR A 32 16.20 -11.63 2.73
N TYR A 33 15.95 -12.55 1.80
CA TYR A 33 16.76 -13.78 1.67
C TYR A 33 17.74 -13.78 0.49
N SER A 34 17.66 -12.78 -0.41
CA SER A 34 18.58 -12.68 -1.53
C SER A 34 20.01 -12.37 -1.06
N ARG A 35 20.98 -13.07 -1.66
CA ARG A 35 22.42 -12.82 -1.48
C ARG A 35 22.98 -11.84 -2.50
N TRP A 36 22.13 -11.25 -3.34
CA TRP A 36 22.58 -10.31 -4.37
C TRP A 36 23.13 -9.01 -3.73
N ARG A 37 24.36 -8.67 -4.07
CA ARG A 37 25.08 -7.54 -3.46
C ARG A 37 24.42 -6.17 -3.70
N TRP A 38 23.65 -6.04 -4.74
CA TRP A 38 22.98 -4.79 -5.14
C TRP A 38 21.51 -4.72 -4.67
N LYS A 39 21.07 -5.62 -3.81
CA LYS A 39 19.67 -5.65 -3.33
C LYS A 39 19.22 -4.33 -2.67
N PHE A 40 20.18 -3.57 -2.10
CA PHE A 40 19.91 -2.26 -1.53
C PHE A 40 19.31 -1.27 -2.54
N LEU A 41 19.56 -1.41 -3.84
CA LEU A 41 18.95 -0.57 -4.87
C LEU A 41 17.46 -0.85 -5.01
N ILE A 42 17.05 -2.11 -4.87
CA ILE A 42 15.62 -2.48 -4.88
C ILE A 42 14.95 -2.03 -3.57
N GLU A 43 15.64 -2.18 -2.43
CA GLU A 43 15.16 -1.66 -1.14
C GLU A 43 14.96 -0.14 -1.21
N ALA A 44 15.92 0.59 -1.79
CA ALA A 44 15.83 2.02 -2.01
C ALA A 44 14.66 2.36 -2.96
N LEU A 45 14.55 1.65 -4.10
CA LEU A 45 13.47 1.87 -5.08
C LEU A 45 12.08 1.67 -4.46
N VAL A 46 11.90 0.59 -3.68
CA VAL A 46 10.65 0.34 -2.94
C VAL A 46 10.36 1.46 -1.94
N SER A 47 11.40 2.06 -1.36
CA SER A 47 11.27 3.10 -0.32
C SER A 47 11.15 4.53 -0.88
N VAL A 48 11.46 4.75 -2.16
CA VAL A 48 11.38 6.08 -2.82
C VAL A 48 10.05 6.80 -2.55
N PRO A 49 8.87 6.13 -2.60
CA PRO A 49 7.60 6.80 -2.35
C PRO A 49 7.46 7.41 -0.96
N LEU A 50 8.21 6.95 0.05
CA LEU A 50 8.18 7.53 1.40
C LEU A 50 8.86 8.91 1.49
N VAL A 51 9.81 9.17 0.60
CA VAL A 51 10.63 10.38 0.62
C VAL A 51 10.12 11.40 -0.38
N LEU A 52 9.61 10.94 -1.52
CA LEU A 52 9.10 11.83 -2.55
C LEU A 52 7.80 12.52 -2.12
N PRO A 53 7.67 13.83 -2.35
CA PRO A 53 6.38 14.49 -2.23
C PRO A 53 5.33 13.77 -3.11
N PRO A 54 4.11 13.54 -2.59
CA PRO A 54 3.04 12.85 -3.34
C PRO A 54 2.75 13.47 -4.71
N THR A 55 2.84 14.80 -4.80
CA THR A 55 2.63 15.54 -6.05
C THR A 55 3.71 15.26 -7.09
N VAL A 56 4.96 15.03 -6.67
CA VAL A 56 6.05 14.69 -7.58
C VAL A 56 5.83 13.30 -8.20
N LEU A 57 5.52 12.30 -7.37
CA LEU A 57 5.20 10.97 -7.86
C LEU A 57 3.97 11.00 -8.75
N GLY A 58 2.91 11.70 -8.31
CA GLY A 58 1.68 11.86 -9.09
C GLY A 58 1.91 12.50 -10.45
N TYR A 59 2.76 13.54 -10.53
CA TYR A 59 3.14 14.16 -11.79
C TYR A 59 3.83 13.17 -12.75
N TYR A 60 4.84 12.46 -12.29
CA TYR A 60 5.54 11.48 -13.13
C TYR A 60 4.63 10.36 -13.60
N LEU A 61 3.71 9.90 -12.75
CA LEU A 61 2.71 8.90 -13.13
C LEU A 61 1.71 9.46 -14.14
N LEU A 62 1.26 10.70 -13.95
CA LEU A 62 0.37 11.37 -14.91
C LEU A 62 1.01 11.45 -16.30
N VAL A 63 2.28 11.84 -16.38
CA VAL A 63 3.04 11.89 -17.64
C VAL A 63 3.18 10.47 -18.21
N LEU A 64 3.53 9.49 -17.37
CA LEU A 64 3.72 8.09 -17.78
C LEU A 64 2.44 7.46 -18.33
N PHE A 65 1.28 7.78 -17.77
CA PHE A 65 -0.03 7.26 -18.16
C PHE A 65 -0.63 8.02 -19.35
N GLY A 66 -0.04 9.17 -19.71
CA GLY A 66 -0.47 9.98 -20.83
C GLY A 66 -0.04 9.41 -22.18
N ASN A 67 -0.70 9.88 -23.26
CA ASN A 67 -0.46 9.41 -24.63
C ASN A 67 0.92 9.80 -25.23
N ALA A 68 1.67 10.66 -24.55
CA ALA A 68 3.03 11.01 -24.95
C ALA A 68 4.02 9.85 -24.77
N THR A 69 3.73 8.90 -23.87
CA THR A 69 4.61 7.76 -23.57
C THR A 69 4.24 6.49 -24.35
N TRP A 70 5.18 5.57 -24.47
CA TRP A 70 4.91 4.25 -25.08
C TRP A 70 3.90 3.44 -24.24
N LEU A 71 3.98 3.53 -22.89
CA LEU A 71 3.09 2.81 -21.97
C LEU A 71 1.65 3.32 -22.08
N GLY A 72 1.46 4.64 -22.09
CA GLY A 72 0.14 5.24 -22.26
C GLY A 72 -0.49 4.89 -23.61
N ARG A 73 0.29 4.94 -24.72
CA ARG A 73 -0.19 4.52 -26.04
C ARG A 73 -0.53 3.04 -26.10
N TRP A 74 0.30 2.18 -25.51
CA TRP A 74 0.06 0.74 -25.44
C TRP A 74 -1.26 0.45 -24.68
N TYR A 75 -1.44 1.05 -23.50
CA TYR A 75 -2.67 0.90 -22.75
C TYR A 75 -3.90 1.39 -23.54
N GLN A 76 -3.79 2.56 -24.17
CA GLN A 76 -4.87 3.12 -24.99
C GLN A 76 -5.21 2.25 -26.21
N SER A 77 -4.24 1.61 -26.83
CA SER A 77 -4.48 0.68 -27.95
C SER A 77 -5.25 -0.57 -27.53
N LEU A 78 -5.15 -0.97 -26.25
CA LEU A 78 -5.86 -2.15 -25.72
C LEU A 78 -7.25 -1.81 -25.18
N THR A 79 -7.42 -0.62 -24.59
CA THR A 79 -8.63 -0.27 -23.83
C THR A 79 -9.48 0.82 -24.50
N GLY A 80 -8.96 1.53 -25.49
CA GLY A 80 -9.61 2.65 -26.17
C GLY A 80 -9.55 3.98 -25.44
N HIS A 81 -9.00 4.03 -24.21
CA HIS A 81 -8.90 5.26 -23.40
C HIS A 81 -7.57 5.35 -22.65
N THR A 82 -7.23 6.53 -22.16
CA THR A 82 -6.01 6.75 -21.34
C THR A 82 -6.14 6.10 -19.97
N LEU A 83 -5.03 5.71 -19.37
CA LEU A 83 -5.00 5.20 -17.99
C LEU A 83 -5.20 6.34 -16.98
N ALA A 84 -4.70 7.55 -17.27
CA ALA A 84 -4.94 8.73 -16.47
C ALA A 84 -6.45 9.05 -16.41
N PHE A 85 -6.88 9.61 -15.30
CA PHE A 85 -8.28 9.98 -15.02
C PHE A 85 -9.27 8.82 -15.00
N THR A 86 -8.77 7.59 -14.74
CA THR A 86 -9.58 6.39 -14.58
C THR A 86 -9.37 5.76 -13.19
N PHE A 87 -10.33 4.92 -12.77
CA PHE A 87 -10.19 4.12 -11.56
C PHE A 87 -8.98 3.16 -11.62
N ALA A 88 -8.69 2.60 -12.81
CA ALA A 88 -7.50 1.77 -13.01
C ALA A 88 -6.19 2.55 -12.78
N GLY A 89 -6.14 3.79 -13.26
CA GLY A 89 -5.01 4.70 -12.99
C GLY A 89 -4.83 4.96 -11.49
N LEU A 90 -5.93 5.20 -10.76
CA LEU A 90 -5.87 5.31 -9.29
C LEU A 90 -5.28 4.04 -8.65
N VAL A 91 -5.75 2.86 -9.06
CA VAL A 91 -5.24 1.58 -8.53
C VAL A 91 -3.73 1.45 -8.73
N VAL A 92 -3.23 1.69 -9.94
CA VAL A 92 -1.80 1.58 -10.25
C VAL A 92 -0.99 2.62 -9.46
N GLY A 93 -1.44 3.87 -9.42
CA GLY A 93 -0.77 4.92 -8.66
C GLY A 93 -0.71 4.64 -7.17
N SER A 94 -1.84 4.23 -6.59
CA SER A 94 -1.93 3.88 -5.16
C SER A 94 -1.11 2.64 -4.80
N ILE A 95 -1.01 1.63 -5.70
CA ILE A 95 -0.11 0.48 -5.50
C ILE A 95 1.33 0.96 -5.38
N LEU A 96 1.80 1.79 -6.30
CA LEU A 96 3.18 2.29 -6.29
C LEU A 96 3.46 3.14 -5.06
N TYR A 97 2.53 4.01 -4.68
CA TYR A 97 2.70 4.89 -3.53
C TYR A 97 2.58 4.17 -2.18
N SER A 98 1.71 3.16 -2.09
CA SER A 98 1.52 2.36 -0.87
C SER A 98 2.46 1.16 -0.75
N LEU A 99 3.29 0.89 -1.78
CA LEU A 99 4.20 -0.26 -1.83
C LEU A 99 5.10 -0.40 -0.57
N PRO A 100 5.78 0.65 -0.10
CA PRO A 100 6.66 0.54 1.07
C PRO A 100 5.89 0.19 2.35
N PHE A 101 4.64 0.61 2.49
CA PHE A 101 3.81 0.33 3.67
C PHE A 101 3.42 -1.15 3.79
N ALA A 102 3.46 -1.90 2.69
CA ALA A 102 3.29 -3.35 2.70
C ALA A 102 4.65 -4.07 2.78
N VAL A 103 5.60 -3.73 1.90
CA VAL A 103 6.85 -4.48 1.74
C VAL A 103 7.74 -4.38 2.96
N GLN A 104 7.86 -3.20 3.60
CA GLN A 104 8.76 -3.03 4.76
C GLN A 104 8.32 -3.87 5.97
N PRO A 105 7.05 -3.85 6.43
CA PRO A 105 6.62 -4.74 7.51
C PRO A 105 6.72 -6.23 7.16
N PHE A 106 6.47 -6.60 5.89
CA PHE A 106 6.65 -7.98 5.43
C PHE A 106 8.11 -8.40 5.54
N ALA A 107 9.04 -7.61 5.00
CA ALA A 107 10.47 -7.88 5.03
C ALA A 107 11.00 -7.94 6.47
N ALA A 108 10.61 -6.98 7.31
CA ALA A 108 10.98 -6.97 8.72
C ALA A 108 10.52 -8.24 9.46
N SER A 109 9.29 -8.70 9.20
CA SER A 109 8.77 -9.91 9.82
C SER A 109 9.43 -11.18 9.30
N PHE A 110 9.82 -11.23 8.02
CA PHE A 110 10.59 -12.33 7.46
C PHE A 110 12.00 -12.39 8.04
N ALA A 111 12.66 -11.23 8.20
CA ALA A 111 13.98 -11.14 8.81
C ALA A 111 14.00 -11.53 10.29
N ALA A 112 12.87 -11.41 10.99
CA ALA A 112 12.71 -11.80 12.39
C ALA A 112 12.57 -13.32 12.60
N VAL A 113 12.39 -14.11 11.54
CA VAL A 113 12.31 -15.58 11.65
C VAL A 113 13.69 -16.15 12.02
N ASP A 114 13.75 -16.94 13.11
CA ASP A 114 14.99 -17.53 13.58
C ASP A 114 15.63 -18.42 12.49
N THR A 115 16.89 -18.09 12.17
CA THR A 115 17.67 -18.84 11.17
C THR A 115 17.88 -20.30 11.54
N ARG A 116 17.81 -20.65 12.82
CA ARG A 116 17.87 -22.03 13.29
C ARG A 116 16.68 -22.87 12.81
N LEU A 117 15.49 -22.27 12.75
CA LEU A 117 14.29 -22.91 12.20
C LEU A 117 14.43 -23.16 10.69
N LEU A 118 15.05 -22.21 9.99
CA LEU A 118 15.33 -22.36 8.55
C LEU A 118 16.36 -23.48 8.30
N ALA A 119 17.42 -23.55 9.12
CA ALA A 119 18.42 -24.62 9.06
C ALA A 119 17.80 -25.98 9.38
N ALA A 120 16.97 -26.06 10.44
CA ALA A 120 16.27 -27.29 10.79
C ALA A 120 15.33 -27.77 9.68
N SER A 121 14.62 -26.85 9.04
CA SER A 121 13.78 -27.16 7.88
C SER A 121 14.61 -27.75 6.72
N ALA A 122 15.79 -27.19 6.46
CA ALA A 122 16.69 -27.66 5.41
C ALA A 122 17.26 -29.06 5.74
N THR A 123 17.66 -29.34 6.99
CA THR A 123 18.15 -30.65 7.41
C THR A 123 17.09 -31.76 7.31
N LEU A 124 15.80 -31.38 7.47
CA LEU A 124 14.66 -32.28 7.26
C LEU A 124 14.28 -32.43 5.75
N GLY A 125 15.09 -31.91 4.84
CA GLY A 125 14.88 -32.05 3.40
C GLY A 125 13.71 -31.21 2.85
N ALA A 126 13.23 -30.18 3.58
CA ALA A 126 12.18 -29.32 3.06
C ALA A 126 12.72 -28.40 1.95
N SER A 127 11.98 -28.31 0.84
CA SER A 127 12.26 -27.34 -0.21
C SER A 127 12.02 -25.89 0.28
N GLY A 128 12.66 -24.91 -0.34
CA GLY A 128 12.45 -23.49 -0.01
C GLY A 128 10.97 -23.07 -0.05
N TRP A 129 10.20 -23.58 -1.02
CA TRP A 129 8.75 -23.37 -1.12
C TRP A 129 7.99 -23.93 0.09
N ARG A 130 8.34 -25.16 0.54
CA ARG A 130 7.75 -25.77 1.73
C ARG A 130 8.13 -25.01 2.99
N THR A 131 9.40 -24.57 3.12
CA THR A 131 9.88 -23.73 4.22
C THR A 131 9.14 -22.40 4.27
N PHE A 132 8.92 -21.74 3.12
CA PHE A 132 8.16 -20.50 3.04
C PHE A 132 6.74 -20.68 3.61
N TRP A 133 5.98 -21.65 3.11
CA TRP A 133 4.58 -21.83 3.49
C TRP A 133 4.38 -22.39 4.90
N ARG A 134 5.29 -23.24 5.38
CA ARG A 134 5.13 -23.93 6.66
C ARG A 134 5.89 -23.30 7.83
N VAL A 135 6.90 -22.49 7.56
CA VAL A 135 7.74 -21.88 8.60
C VAL A 135 7.67 -20.35 8.52
N ILE A 136 8.12 -19.76 7.41
CA ILE A 136 8.29 -18.31 7.31
C ILE A 136 6.94 -17.60 7.39
N LEU A 137 6.01 -17.93 6.52
CA LEU A 137 4.72 -17.27 6.43
C LEU A 137 3.89 -17.36 7.74
N PRO A 138 3.76 -18.53 8.40
CA PRO A 138 3.04 -18.61 9.66
C PRO A 138 3.67 -17.81 10.80
N LEU A 139 5.00 -17.79 10.89
CA LEU A 139 5.72 -17.04 11.93
C LEU A 139 5.70 -15.54 11.68
N SER A 140 5.53 -15.14 10.44
CA SER A 140 5.49 -13.72 10.04
C SER A 140 4.09 -13.10 10.05
N LYS A 141 3.04 -13.85 10.41
CA LYS A 141 1.65 -13.36 10.40
C LYS A 141 1.46 -11.97 11.03
N PRO A 142 2.05 -11.63 12.19
CA PRO A 142 1.84 -10.30 12.78
C PRO A 142 2.32 -9.16 11.88
N GLY A 143 3.51 -9.30 11.27
CA GLY A 143 4.02 -8.29 10.35
C GLY A 143 3.23 -8.23 9.04
N LEU A 144 2.68 -9.37 8.58
CA LEU A 144 1.80 -9.39 7.41
C LEU A 144 0.51 -8.63 7.66
N VAL A 145 -0.14 -8.85 8.81
CA VAL A 145 -1.34 -8.11 9.22
C VAL A 145 -1.02 -6.61 9.31
N THR A 146 0.13 -6.26 9.89
CA THR A 146 0.58 -4.86 9.96
C THR A 146 0.74 -4.24 8.58
N GLY A 147 1.43 -4.90 7.66
CA GLY A 147 1.65 -4.36 6.31
C GLY A 147 0.36 -4.21 5.51
N ILE A 148 -0.56 -5.19 5.62
CA ILE A 148 -1.90 -5.10 5.00
C ILE A 148 -2.67 -3.91 5.54
N ALA A 149 -2.74 -3.77 6.87
CA ALA A 149 -3.51 -2.71 7.48
C ALA A 149 -2.91 -1.32 7.25
N LEU A 150 -1.56 -1.19 7.27
CA LEU A 150 -0.89 0.08 6.98
C LEU A 150 -1.07 0.48 5.52
N SER A 151 -0.91 -0.43 4.56
CA SER A 151 -1.12 -0.11 3.15
C SER A 151 -2.58 0.24 2.85
N PHE A 152 -3.54 -0.45 3.48
CA PHE A 152 -4.95 -0.13 3.38
C PHE A 152 -5.25 1.27 3.95
N ALA A 153 -4.82 1.56 5.20
CA ALA A 153 -5.03 2.85 5.84
C ALA A 153 -4.35 4.00 5.09
N HIS A 154 -3.13 3.78 4.58
CA HIS A 154 -2.42 4.74 3.76
C HIS A 154 -3.21 5.07 2.48
N THR A 155 -3.71 4.05 1.77
CA THR A 155 -4.51 4.26 0.55
C THR A 155 -5.83 4.99 0.83
N VAL A 156 -6.47 4.74 1.97
CA VAL A 156 -7.69 5.48 2.37
C VAL A 156 -7.41 6.97 2.59
N GLY A 157 -6.27 7.30 3.20
CA GLY A 157 -5.86 8.68 3.47
C GLY A 157 -5.14 9.39 2.31
N GLU A 158 -4.88 8.68 1.20
CA GLU A 158 -4.10 9.21 0.10
C GLU A 158 -4.83 10.37 -0.61
N PHE A 159 -4.08 11.44 -0.90
CA PHE A 159 -4.61 12.64 -1.55
C PHE A 159 -3.77 13.08 -2.77
N GLY A 160 -2.49 13.35 -2.58
CA GLY A 160 -1.67 14.04 -3.58
C GLY A 160 -1.51 13.26 -4.88
N VAL A 161 -1.19 11.96 -4.81
CA VAL A 161 -1.03 11.11 -6.00
C VAL A 161 -2.38 10.91 -6.68
N VAL A 162 -3.44 10.56 -5.91
CA VAL A 162 -4.77 10.30 -6.49
C VAL A 162 -5.38 11.55 -7.13
N LEU A 163 -5.13 12.74 -6.58
CA LEU A 163 -5.57 13.98 -7.20
C LEU A 163 -4.87 14.24 -8.53
N MET A 164 -3.55 14.05 -8.58
CA MET A 164 -2.75 14.28 -9.78
C MET A 164 -3.12 13.34 -10.93
N ILE A 165 -3.28 12.05 -10.66
CA ILE A 165 -3.53 11.05 -11.71
C ILE A 165 -5.01 10.81 -11.99
N GLY A 166 -5.87 11.09 -11.01
CA GLY A 166 -7.31 10.86 -11.11
C GLY A 166 -8.12 12.11 -11.38
N GLY A 167 -7.58 13.29 -11.09
CA GLY A 167 -8.36 14.51 -11.06
C GLY A 167 -9.44 14.43 -9.98
N ASN A 168 -10.60 15.01 -10.26
CA ASN A 168 -11.72 15.10 -9.32
C ASN A 168 -13.04 14.74 -10.02
N ILE A 169 -13.13 13.51 -10.57
CA ILE A 169 -14.30 13.08 -11.34
C ILE A 169 -15.28 12.37 -10.39
N PRO A 170 -16.48 12.95 -10.15
CA PRO A 170 -17.48 12.33 -9.28
C PRO A 170 -17.84 10.91 -9.72
N GLY A 171 -17.86 9.99 -8.76
CA GLY A 171 -18.21 8.58 -9.01
C GLY A 171 -17.13 7.74 -9.72
N VAL A 172 -16.06 8.34 -10.24
CA VAL A 172 -14.99 7.65 -10.98
C VAL A 172 -13.65 7.71 -10.24
N THR A 173 -13.21 8.92 -9.84
CA THR A 173 -11.89 9.12 -9.21
C THR A 173 -11.92 9.99 -7.96
N ARG A 174 -13.06 10.58 -7.60
CA ARG A 174 -13.20 11.39 -6.40
C ARG A 174 -13.15 10.51 -5.15
N THR A 175 -11.99 10.46 -4.48
CA THR A 175 -11.82 9.82 -3.17
C THR A 175 -12.37 10.70 -2.04
N VAL A 176 -12.47 10.13 -0.82
CA VAL A 176 -12.87 10.90 0.38
C VAL A 176 -11.93 12.07 0.65
N SER A 177 -10.62 11.86 0.48
CA SER A 177 -9.62 12.92 0.67
C SER A 177 -9.80 14.09 -0.30
N ILE A 178 -10.15 13.78 -1.57
CA ILE A 178 -10.47 14.79 -2.59
C ILE A 178 -11.80 15.48 -2.24
N ASP A 179 -12.83 14.75 -1.78
CA ASP A 179 -14.12 15.34 -1.38
C ASP A 179 -13.96 16.31 -0.21
N ILE A 180 -13.11 15.98 0.79
CA ILE A 180 -12.78 16.89 1.89
C ILE A 180 -12.12 18.18 1.35
N TYR A 181 -11.12 18.02 0.49
CA TYR A 181 -10.41 19.14 -0.12
C TYR A 181 -11.34 20.06 -0.91
N ASP A 182 -12.19 19.51 -1.75
CA ASP A 182 -13.21 20.23 -2.52
C ASP A 182 -14.13 21.08 -1.64
N ARG A 183 -14.64 20.47 -0.55
CA ARG A 183 -15.51 21.17 0.41
C ARG A 183 -14.80 22.30 1.12
N VAL A 184 -13.51 22.12 1.45
CA VAL A 184 -12.69 23.20 2.03
C VAL A 184 -12.54 24.35 1.02
N GLN A 185 -12.29 24.05 -0.25
CA GLN A 185 -12.19 25.07 -1.31
C GLN A 185 -13.52 25.80 -1.56
N ALA A 186 -14.64 25.09 -1.38
CA ALA A 186 -15.98 25.67 -1.47
C ALA A 186 -16.42 26.43 -0.20
N ALA A 187 -15.55 26.55 0.83
CA ALA A 187 -15.85 27.10 2.16
C ALA A 187 -16.96 26.35 2.94
N GLU A 188 -17.23 25.09 2.59
CA GLU A 188 -18.19 24.21 3.24
C GLU A 188 -17.57 23.51 4.48
N PHE A 189 -16.97 24.27 5.40
CA PHE A 189 -16.15 23.76 6.51
C PHE A 189 -16.89 22.78 7.42
N ALA A 190 -18.20 22.99 7.65
CA ALA A 190 -18.98 22.08 8.49
C ALA A 190 -19.08 20.67 7.90
N GLN A 191 -19.31 20.56 6.60
CA GLN A 191 -19.39 19.28 5.89
C GLN A 191 -18.01 18.63 5.72
N ALA A 192 -16.99 19.42 5.43
CA ALA A 192 -15.61 18.98 5.40
C ALA A 192 -15.17 18.40 6.75
N GLY A 193 -15.48 19.10 7.84
CA GLY A 193 -15.17 18.68 9.21
C GLY A 193 -15.85 17.37 9.62
N GLN A 194 -17.13 17.16 9.26
CA GLN A 194 -17.82 15.90 9.52
C GLN A 194 -17.14 14.73 8.79
N THR A 195 -16.80 14.90 7.52
CA THR A 195 -16.13 13.86 6.71
C THR A 195 -14.72 13.58 7.24
N ALA A 196 -13.98 14.63 7.60
CA ALA A 196 -12.64 14.51 8.18
C ALA A 196 -12.65 13.80 9.54
N LEU A 197 -13.62 14.12 10.42
CA LEU A 197 -13.80 13.46 11.72
C LEU A 197 -14.03 11.96 11.55
N LEU A 198 -14.90 11.57 10.62
CA LEU A 198 -15.16 10.15 10.34
C LEU A 198 -13.91 9.43 9.84
N LEU A 199 -13.14 10.06 8.94
CA LEU A 199 -11.89 9.49 8.46
C LEU A 199 -10.85 9.36 9.59
N MET A 200 -10.79 10.34 10.49
CA MET A 200 -9.92 10.31 11.67
C MET A 200 -10.31 9.17 12.64
N ILE A 201 -11.60 9.02 12.96
CA ILE A 201 -12.10 7.92 13.80
C ILE A 201 -11.80 6.58 13.14
N PHE A 202 -12.06 6.44 11.83
CA PHE A 202 -11.76 5.24 11.06
C PHE A 202 -10.26 4.89 11.16
N SER A 203 -9.37 5.85 10.90
CA SER A 203 -7.91 5.65 10.96
C SER A 203 -7.46 5.25 12.37
N PHE A 204 -8.02 5.88 13.41
CA PHE A 204 -7.73 5.52 14.80
C PHE A 204 -8.16 4.09 15.13
N VAL A 205 -9.36 3.68 14.70
CA VAL A 205 -9.87 2.32 14.90
C VAL A 205 -8.99 1.30 14.18
N VAL A 206 -8.63 1.53 12.91
CA VAL A 206 -7.76 0.63 12.15
C VAL A 206 -6.41 0.47 12.83
N LEU A 207 -5.76 1.56 13.21
CA LEU A 207 -4.46 1.51 13.90
C LEU A 207 -4.59 0.84 15.27
N SER A 208 -5.64 1.13 16.04
CA SER A 208 -5.89 0.49 17.33
C SER A 208 -6.05 -1.02 17.21
N LEU A 209 -6.76 -1.50 16.18
CA LEU A 209 -6.89 -2.92 15.87
C LEU A 209 -5.54 -3.56 15.51
N VAL A 210 -4.74 -2.89 14.67
CA VAL A 210 -3.39 -3.37 14.32
C VAL A 210 -2.53 -3.53 15.56
N TYR A 211 -2.49 -2.50 16.41
CA TYR A 211 -1.71 -2.57 17.65
C TYR A 211 -2.26 -3.62 18.63
N ALA A 212 -3.57 -3.77 18.75
CA ALA A 212 -4.18 -4.80 19.60
C ALA A 212 -3.83 -6.23 19.13
N LEU A 213 -3.88 -6.48 17.82
CA LEU A 213 -3.51 -7.78 17.24
C LEU A 213 -2.02 -8.08 17.42
N ASN A 214 -1.16 -7.06 17.37
CA ASN A 214 0.28 -7.21 17.52
C ASN A 214 0.75 -7.17 18.99
N ARG A 215 -0.13 -6.88 19.94
CA ARG A 215 0.22 -6.74 21.36
C ARG A 215 0.95 -7.96 21.94
N LYS A 216 0.65 -9.16 21.47
CA LYS A 216 1.36 -10.40 21.86
C LYS A 216 2.82 -10.45 21.39
N VAL A 217 3.18 -9.73 20.34
CA VAL A 217 4.55 -9.65 19.82
C VAL A 217 5.38 -8.64 20.62
N TRP A 218 4.78 -7.53 21.07
CA TRP A 218 5.44 -6.53 21.91
C TRP A 218 5.61 -6.97 23.37
N ALA A 219 4.77 -7.91 23.85
CA ALA A 219 4.88 -8.47 25.20
C ALA A 219 6.13 -9.36 25.40
N VAL A 220 6.89 -9.65 24.35
CA VAL A 220 8.15 -10.42 24.40
C VAL A 220 9.38 -9.51 24.56
N TRP A 221 9.21 -8.19 24.65
CA TRP A 221 10.31 -7.30 24.98
C TRP A 221 10.37 -7.08 26.52
N PRO A 222 11.23 -7.84 27.22
CA PRO A 222 11.42 -7.61 28.64
C PRO A 222 12.39 -6.43 28.81
N PHE A 223 11.87 -5.21 28.91
CA PHE A 223 12.57 -4.24 29.73
C PHE A 223 12.33 -4.61 31.18
N ARG A 224 13.23 -5.39 31.72
CA ARG A 224 13.63 -5.41 33.13
C ARG A 224 15.07 -5.00 33.23
#